data_eb7944fe57e45c82f8e985681c3d9ab4
#
_entry.id   eb7944fe57e45c82f8e985681c3d9ab4
#
_cell.length_a   1.000
_cell.length_b   1.000
_cell.length_c   1.000
_cell.angle_alpha   90.00
_cell.angle_beta   90.00
_cell.angle_gamma   90.00
#
_symmetry.space_group_name_H-M   'P 1'
#
loop_
_entity.id
_entity.type
_entity.pdbx_description
1 polymer ?
#
loop_
_entity_poly.entity_id
_entity_poly.type
_entity_poly.pdbx_seq_one_letter_code
_entity_poly.pdbx_strand_id
1 'polypeptide(L)'
;MQSRPAPQACLFKKKSRPCVNFAASATVCSTMSSSTQPHPNPEAHNPQEHDPAGLGELEQAILRMVWQQRQATAEQVREQLHAAGRVLKESTVRTVLRRLEEKGYLAHTVEQRTYLYRAAEDGRSVAGRAVQRIVDRFCGGSVEALLVGMVSADVLSENELQRLAAKIARAKAKPAKSK
;
A
#
# COMPACT_ATOMS: atom_id res chain seq x y z
N MET A 1 -15.35 -35.63 -45.73
CA MET A 1 -16.52 -34.98 -46.41
C MET A 1 -17.35 -34.27 -45.36
N GLN A 2 -17.78 -33.06 -45.68
CA GLN A 2 -18.71 -32.14 -44.98
C GLN A 2 -18.02 -31.21 -43.98
N SER A 3 -17.72 -30.03 -44.33
CA SER A 3 -18.49 -28.83 -44.72
C SER A 3 -18.61 -27.86 -43.52
N ARG A 4 -17.80 -26.80 -43.56
CA ARG A 4 -17.92 -25.64 -42.67
C ARG A 4 -19.08 -24.76 -43.14
N PRO A 5 -19.74 -24.02 -42.28
CA PRO A 5 -20.37 -22.78 -42.66
C PRO A 5 -19.63 -21.54 -42.14
N ALA A 6 -19.69 -20.47 -42.94
CA ALA A 6 -19.03 -19.19 -42.79
C ALA A 6 -19.73 -18.23 -41.82
N PRO A 7 -19.08 -17.11 -41.44
CA PRO A 7 -19.58 -16.18 -40.45
C PRO A 7 -20.53 -15.12 -41.08
N GLN A 8 -21.59 -14.82 -40.37
CA GLN A 8 -22.52 -13.73 -40.71
C GLN A 8 -22.01 -12.39 -40.19
N ALA A 9 -21.93 -11.43 -41.09
CA ALA A 9 -21.64 -10.05 -40.86
C ALA A 9 -22.84 -9.34 -40.21
N CYS A 10 -22.64 -8.70 -39.07
CA CYS A 10 -23.61 -7.77 -38.49
C CYS A 10 -23.26 -6.35 -38.91
N LEU A 11 -24.16 -5.78 -39.73
CA LEU A 11 -24.20 -4.37 -40.10
C LEU A 11 -24.41 -3.48 -38.85
N PHE A 12 -23.50 -2.57 -38.62
CA PHE A 12 -23.69 -1.52 -37.61
C PHE A 12 -24.14 -0.22 -38.32
N LYS A 13 -25.40 0.12 -38.12
CA LYS A 13 -26.06 1.32 -38.63
C LYS A 13 -25.51 2.57 -37.92
N LYS A 14 -24.86 3.46 -38.69
CA LYS A 14 -24.55 4.84 -38.26
C LYS A 14 -25.84 5.63 -38.10
N LYS A 15 -26.06 6.18 -36.93
CA LYS A 15 -27.05 7.23 -36.66
C LYS A 15 -26.33 8.56 -36.45
N SER A 16 -26.43 9.43 -37.44
CA SER A 16 -26.03 10.83 -37.43
C SER A 16 -26.90 11.65 -36.47
N ARG A 17 -26.27 12.51 -35.69
CA ARG A 17 -26.96 13.57 -34.93
C ARG A 17 -26.50 14.94 -35.41
N PRO A 18 -27.42 15.90 -35.52
CA PRO A 18 -27.13 17.20 -36.10
C PRO A 18 -26.47 18.17 -35.11
N CYS A 19 -25.58 19.00 -35.63
CA CYS A 19 -25.01 20.17 -35.00
C CYS A 19 -26.10 21.21 -34.73
N VAL A 20 -26.18 21.72 -33.52
CA VAL A 20 -26.85 22.98 -33.20
C VAL A 20 -25.81 23.98 -32.70
N ASN A 21 -25.60 25.00 -33.52
CA ASN A 21 -24.89 26.21 -33.18
C ASN A 21 -25.68 26.99 -32.12
N PHE A 22 -25.00 27.43 -31.07
CA PHE A 22 -25.44 28.59 -30.30
C PHE A 22 -24.25 29.49 -29.99
N ALA A 23 -24.25 30.64 -30.60
CA ALA A 23 -23.34 31.73 -30.34
C ALA A 23 -23.89 32.59 -29.21
N ALA A 24 -23.01 33.02 -28.28
CA ALA A 24 -22.97 34.38 -27.76
C ALA A 24 -21.99 34.51 -26.59
N SER A 25 -20.98 35.33 -26.81
CA SER A 25 -20.38 36.35 -25.95
C SER A 25 -20.47 36.22 -24.44
N ALA A 26 -19.28 36.15 -23.77
CA ALA A 26 -18.87 37.16 -22.77
C ALA A 26 -17.44 36.87 -22.28
N THR A 27 -16.58 37.83 -22.54
CA THR A 27 -15.24 38.03 -22.02
C THR A 27 -15.28 38.15 -20.48
N VAL A 28 -14.68 37.23 -19.77
CA VAL A 28 -14.18 37.51 -18.38
C VAL A 28 -12.81 36.86 -18.24
N CYS A 29 -11.80 37.72 -18.26
CA CYS A 29 -10.43 37.42 -17.88
C CYS A 29 -10.43 37.19 -16.36
N SER A 30 -10.29 35.94 -15.92
CA SER A 30 -10.05 35.62 -14.51
C SER A 30 -8.78 34.81 -14.39
N THR A 31 -7.85 35.43 -13.72
CA THR A 31 -6.53 34.96 -13.26
C THR A 31 -6.54 33.49 -12.85
N MET A 32 -5.83 32.67 -13.63
CA MET A 32 -5.56 31.25 -13.31
C MET A 32 -4.54 31.17 -12.16
N SER A 33 -5.03 31.07 -10.95
CA SER A 33 -4.26 30.48 -9.86
C SER A 33 -4.12 29.00 -10.11
N SER A 34 -2.95 28.57 -10.58
CA SER A 34 -2.56 27.17 -10.70
C SER A 34 -2.37 26.56 -9.30
N SER A 35 -3.45 26.19 -8.66
CA SER A 35 -3.41 25.23 -7.56
C SER A 35 -3.29 23.85 -8.18
N THR A 36 -2.05 23.36 -8.31
CA THR A 36 -1.76 21.96 -8.64
C THR A 36 -2.24 21.11 -7.46
N GLN A 37 -3.50 20.71 -7.51
CA GLN A 37 -3.99 19.67 -6.60
C GLN A 37 -3.31 18.36 -6.99
N PRO A 38 -2.76 17.61 -6.02
CA PRO A 38 -2.29 16.27 -6.29
C PRO A 38 -3.51 15.44 -6.70
N HIS A 39 -3.48 14.91 -7.93
CA HIS A 39 -4.50 13.99 -8.39
C HIS A 39 -4.52 12.78 -7.44
N PRO A 40 -5.61 12.51 -6.71
CA PRO A 40 -5.76 11.25 -6.02
C PRO A 40 -5.80 10.17 -7.10
N ASN A 41 -4.87 9.22 -7.02
CA ASN A 41 -4.91 8.03 -7.88
C ASN A 41 -6.23 7.29 -7.58
N PRO A 42 -7.20 7.20 -8.52
CA PRO A 42 -8.53 6.65 -8.26
C PRO A 42 -8.53 5.14 -7.99
N GLU A 43 -7.37 4.47 -8.12
CA GLU A 43 -7.20 3.04 -7.86
C GLU A 43 -6.35 2.76 -6.62
N ALA A 44 -6.37 3.65 -5.61
CA ALA A 44 -5.73 3.37 -4.34
C ALA A 44 -6.42 2.15 -3.70
N HIS A 45 -5.86 0.98 -3.99
CA HIS A 45 -6.28 -0.30 -3.41
C HIS A 45 -6.24 -0.17 -1.88
N ASN A 46 -7.32 -0.57 -1.22
CA ASN A 46 -7.41 -0.49 0.24
C ASN A 46 -6.34 -1.43 0.85
N PRO A 47 -5.37 -0.93 1.62
CA PRO A 47 -4.32 -1.75 2.20
C PRO A 47 -4.86 -2.86 3.11
N GLN A 48 -6.11 -2.77 3.52
CA GLN A 48 -6.77 -3.80 4.33
C GLN A 48 -7.08 -5.09 3.54
N GLU A 49 -7.13 -5.04 2.20
CA GLU A 49 -7.41 -6.20 1.36
C GLU A 49 -6.17 -7.06 1.08
N HIS A 50 -4.97 -6.47 1.15
CA HIS A 50 -3.74 -7.22 0.95
C HIS A 50 -3.27 -7.95 2.19
N ASP A 51 -2.85 -9.22 1.98
CA ASP A 51 -2.20 -10.00 3.02
C ASP A 51 -0.76 -9.50 3.22
N PRO A 52 -0.42 -8.91 4.39
CA PRO A 52 0.94 -8.46 4.65
C PRO A 52 1.96 -9.62 4.65
N ALA A 53 1.52 -10.85 4.95
CA ALA A 53 2.37 -12.04 4.90
C ALA A 53 2.72 -12.45 3.46
N GLY A 54 1.94 -11.98 2.47
CA GLY A 54 2.19 -12.20 1.05
C GLY A 54 3.17 -11.20 0.41
N LEU A 55 3.70 -10.24 1.18
CA LEU A 55 4.71 -9.32 0.67
C LEU A 55 6.04 -10.05 0.43
N GLY A 56 6.62 -9.86 -0.76
CA GLY A 56 7.94 -10.38 -1.08
C GLY A 56 9.03 -9.76 -0.18
N GLU A 57 10.15 -10.47 -0.05
CA GLU A 57 11.26 -10.05 0.82
C GLU A 57 11.79 -8.65 0.49
N LEU A 58 11.88 -8.30 -0.80
CA LEU A 58 12.30 -6.98 -1.25
C LEU A 58 11.25 -5.91 -0.92
N GLU A 59 9.98 -6.20 -1.09
CA GLU A 59 8.88 -5.32 -0.72
C GLU A 59 8.89 -5.01 0.78
N GLN A 60 9.09 -6.04 1.61
CA GLN A 60 9.21 -5.87 3.07
C GLN A 60 10.44 -5.05 3.46
N ALA A 61 11.59 -5.25 2.78
CA ALA A 61 12.80 -4.49 3.04
C ALA A 61 12.60 -3.00 2.74
N ILE A 62 12.03 -2.69 1.57
CA ILE A 62 11.74 -1.31 1.17
C ILE A 62 10.74 -0.66 2.12
N LEU A 63 9.68 -1.36 2.47
CA LEU A 63 8.64 -0.84 3.37
C LEU A 63 9.23 -0.50 4.76
N ARG A 64 10.12 -1.37 5.30
CA ARG A 64 10.83 -1.10 6.55
C ARG A 64 11.70 0.16 6.47
N MET A 65 12.38 0.40 5.35
CA MET A 65 13.19 1.60 5.14
C MET A 65 12.33 2.86 5.14
N VAL A 66 11.19 2.85 4.44
CA VAL A 66 10.27 3.99 4.42
C VAL A 66 9.68 4.26 5.80
N TRP A 67 9.35 3.23 6.60
CA TRP A 67 8.90 3.42 7.99
C TRP A 67 9.97 4.08 8.88
N GLN A 68 11.23 3.72 8.70
CA GLN A 68 12.34 4.29 9.49
C GLN A 68 12.59 5.76 9.15
N GLN A 69 12.50 6.12 7.87
CA GLN A 69 12.79 7.48 7.41
C GLN A 69 11.55 8.39 7.39
N ARG A 70 10.35 7.83 7.58
CA ARG A 70 9.04 8.47 7.41
C ARG A 70 8.71 8.81 5.96
N GLN A 71 9.69 9.25 5.17
CA GLN A 71 9.59 9.55 3.74
C GLN A 71 10.93 9.30 3.07
N ALA A 72 10.91 8.82 1.81
CA ALA A 72 12.12 8.53 1.05
C ALA A 72 11.87 8.67 -0.46
N THR A 73 12.89 9.07 -1.19
CA THR A 73 12.91 9.01 -2.66
C THR A 73 13.36 7.63 -3.14
N ALA A 74 13.07 7.31 -4.41
CA ALA A 74 13.51 6.04 -5.00
C ALA A 74 15.04 5.90 -4.98
N GLU A 75 15.77 7.01 -5.12
CA GLU A 75 17.24 7.02 -5.07
C GLU A 75 17.76 6.72 -3.66
N GLN A 76 17.21 7.36 -2.63
CA GLN A 76 17.56 7.09 -1.24
C GLN A 76 17.31 5.63 -0.85
N VAL A 77 16.17 5.06 -1.30
CA VAL A 77 15.87 3.64 -1.08
C VAL A 77 16.91 2.75 -1.79
N ARG A 78 17.29 3.08 -3.02
CA ARG A 78 18.31 2.35 -3.78
C ARG A 78 19.65 2.37 -3.07
N GLU A 79 20.09 3.53 -2.59
CA GLU A 79 21.37 3.68 -1.87
C GLU A 79 21.40 2.84 -0.60
N GLN A 80 20.30 2.82 0.16
CA GLN A 80 20.20 1.99 1.36
C GLN A 80 20.19 0.50 1.06
N LEU A 81 19.50 0.08 0.00
CA LEU A 81 19.55 -1.31 -0.46
C LEU A 81 20.98 -1.70 -0.87
N HIS A 82 21.70 -0.80 -1.54
CA HIS A 82 23.10 -1.01 -1.90
C HIS A 82 23.98 -1.13 -0.64
N ALA A 83 23.81 -0.27 0.35
CA ALA A 83 24.52 -0.34 1.63
C ALA A 83 24.20 -1.64 2.40
N ALA A 84 22.99 -2.20 2.22
CA ALA A 84 22.59 -3.50 2.75
C ALA A 84 23.05 -4.70 1.91
N GLY A 85 23.95 -4.49 0.92
CA GLY A 85 24.50 -5.53 0.04
C GLY A 85 23.59 -5.94 -1.12
N ARG A 86 22.50 -5.22 -1.38
CA ARG A 86 21.57 -5.49 -2.49
C ARG A 86 21.74 -4.47 -3.60
N VAL A 87 22.51 -4.83 -4.61
CA VAL A 87 22.74 -3.98 -5.79
C VAL A 87 21.57 -4.13 -6.77
N LEU A 88 20.71 -3.13 -6.85
CA LEU A 88 19.54 -3.13 -7.71
C LEU A 88 19.56 -1.95 -8.68
N LYS A 89 18.97 -2.16 -9.87
CA LYS A 89 18.73 -1.09 -10.84
C LYS A 89 17.64 -0.15 -10.30
N GLU A 90 17.75 1.14 -10.61
CA GLU A 90 16.79 2.16 -10.22
C GLU A 90 15.37 1.81 -10.71
N SER A 91 15.24 1.31 -11.95
CA SER A 91 13.96 0.86 -12.52
C SER A 91 13.30 -0.23 -11.68
N THR A 92 14.09 -1.16 -11.12
CA THR A 92 13.57 -2.22 -10.24
C THR A 92 13.02 -1.64 -8.95
N VAL A 93 13.74 -0.72 -8.32
CA VAL A 93 13.30 -0.05 -7.09
C VAL A 93 12.01 0.74 -7.33
N ARG A 94 11.93 1.50 -8.41
CA ARG A 94 10.73 2.24 -8.80
C ARG A 94 9.53 1.32 -9.04
N THR A 95 9.75 0.17 -9.70
CA THR A 95 8.68 -0.82 -9.93
C THR A 95 8.15 -1.39 -8.61
N VAL A 96 9.04 -1.68 -7.65
CA VAL A 96 8.60 -2.21 -6.35
C VAL A 96 7.89 -1.14 -5.52
N LEU A 97 8.38 0.10 -5.51
CA LEU A 97 7.70 1.22 -4.86
C LEU A 97 6.29 1.43 -5.40
N ARG A 98 6.13 1.39 -6.73
CA ARG A 98 4.83 1.48 -7.38
C ARG A 98 3.90 0.32 -6.98
N ARG A 99 4.40 -0.92 -6.95
CA ARG A 99 3.62 -2.08 -6.48
C ARG A 99 3.17 -1.93 -5.02
N LEU A 100 4.04 -1.41 -4.15
CA LEU A 100 3.68 -1.14 -2.76
C LEU A 100 2.62 -0.05 -2.64
N GLU A 101 2.64 0.92 -3.53
CA GLU A 101 1.62 1.95 -3.63
C GLU A 101 0.29 1.38 -4.16
N GLU A 102 0.32 0.59 -5.23
CA GLU A 102 -0.84 -0.14 -5.77
C GLU A 102 -1.48 -1.06 -4.72
N LYS A 103 -0.66 -1.66 -3.85
CA LYS A 103 -1.12 -2.45 -2.69
C LYS A 103 -1.59 -1.58 -1.50
N GLY A 104 -1.47 -0.25 -1.58
CA GLY A 104 -1.91 0.69 -0.55
C GLY A 104 -0.99 0.84 0.66
N TYR A 105 0.21 0.25 0.67
CA TYR A 105 1.16 0.41 1.77
C TYR A 105 1.92 1.72 1.74
N LEU A 106 2.10 2.30 0.55
CA LEU A 106 2.77 3.57 0.33
C LEU A 106 1.84 4.57 -0.35
N ALA A 107 2.14 5.84 -0.18
CA ALA A 107 1.61 6.94 -0.98
C ALA A 107 2.77 7.85 -1.39
N HIS A 108 2.66 8.51 -2.53
CA HIS A 108 3.67 9.46 -2.94
C HIS A 108 3.15 10.90 -3.03
N THR A 109 4.04 11.84 -2.88
CA THR A 109 3.85 13.25 -3.24
C THR A 109 4.91 13.64 -4.25
N VAL A 110 4.59 14.60 -5.12
CA VAL A 110 5.57 15.10 -6.10
C VAL A 110 6.15 16.40 -5.57
N GLU A 111 7.45 16.40 -5.29
CA GLU A 111 8.20 17.58 -4.90
C GLU A 111 9.34 17.82 -5.89
N GLN A 112 9.41 19.01 -6.50
CA GLN A 112 10.46 19.38 -7.46
C GLN A 112 10.74 18.32 -8.53
N ARG A 113 9.67 17.74 -9.13
CA ARG A 113 9.71 16.66 -10.13
C ARG A 113 10.21 15.30 -9.59
N THR A 114 10.36 15.15 -8.29
CA THR A 114 10.78 13.92 -7.64
C THR A 114 9.62 13.31 -6.85
N TYR A 115 9.43 12.01 -6.96
CA TYR A 115 8.46 11.28 -6.13
C TYR A 115 9.04 11.05 -4.73
N LEU A 116 8.33 11.55 -3.75
CA LEU A 116 8.63 11.34 -2.34
C LEU A 116 7.61 10.36 -1.76
N TYR A 117 8.05 9.16 -1.47
CA TYR A 117 7.21 8.08 -0.93
C TYR A 117 7.14 8.16 0.58
N ARG A 118 5.94 7.97 1.11
CA ARG A 118 5.67 7.89 2.55
C ARG A 118 4.82 6.67 2.84
N ALA A 119 4.91 6.13 4.05
CA ALA A 119 4.04 5.05 4.48
C ALA A 119 2.60 5.54 4.60
N ALA A 120 1.66 4.83 3.99
CA ALA A 120 0.22 5.06 4.16
C ALA A 120 -0.27 4.52 5.49
N GLU A 121 0.40 3.46 6.01
CA GLU A 121 0.08 2.83 7.27
C GLU A 121 1.31 2.64 8.17
N ASP A 122 1.07 2.63 9.47
CA ASP A 122 2.12 2.33 10.45
C ASP A 122 2.48 0.85 10.45
N GLY A 123 3.78 0.56 10.59
CA GLY A 123 4.31 -0.80 10.60
C GLY A 123 3.71 -1.71 11.68
N ARG A 124 3.27 -1.14 12.81
CA ARG A 124 2.60 -1.89 13.86
C ARG A 124 1.21 -2.36 13.44
N SER A 125 0.47 -1.53 12.73
CA SER A 125 -0.83 -1.87 12.17
C SER A 125 -0.72 -3.01 11.16
N VAL A 126 0.24 -2.89 10.23
CA VAL A 126 0.54 -3.93 9.24
C VAL A 126 0.94 -5.25 9.91
N ALA A 127 1.83 -5.20 10.90
CA ALA A 127 2.24 -6.38 11.67
C ALA A 127 1.07 -7.02 12.42
N GLY A 128 0.19 -6.21 13.03
CA GLY A 128 -1.00 -6.70 13.71
C GLY A 128 -1.93 -7.49 12.78
N ARG A 129 -2.17 -6.97 11.57
CA ARG A 129 -2.97 -7.70 10.57
C ARG A 129 -2.29 -8.99 10.09
N ALA A 130 -0.97 -8.98 9.92
CA ALA A 130 -0.23 -10.20 9.56
C ALA A 130 -0.39 -11.28 10.63
N VAL A 131 -0.25 -10.90 11.90
CA VAL A 131 -0.45 -11.81 13.05
C VAL A 131 -1.89 -12.31 13.09
N GLN A 132 -2.88 -11.43 12.90
CA GLN A 132 -4.30 -11.83 12.88
C GLN A 132 -4.55 -12.92 11.83
N ARG A 133 -4.02 -12.77 10.62
CA ARG A 133 -4.16 -13.78 9.57
C ARG A 133 -3.48 -15.11 9.92
N ILE A 134 -2.35 -15.07 10.62
CA ILE A 134 -1.69 -16.28 11.12
C ILE A 134 -2.57 -16.97 12.16
N VAL A 135 -3.14 -16.21 13.10
CA VAL A 135 -4.05 -16.71 14.13
C VAL A 135 -5.28 -17.37 13.48
N ASP A 136 -5.90 -16.71 12.51
CA ASP A 136 -7.08 -17.22 11.83
C ASP A 136 -6.77 -18.50 11.02
N ARG A 137 -5.64 -18.53 10.34
CA ARG A 137 -5.27 -19.63 9.45
C ARG A 137 -4.74 -20.87 10.17
N PHE A 138 -3.94 -20.69 11.23
CA PHE A 138 -3.20 -21.78 11.86
C PHE A 138 -3.63 -22.07 13.30
N CYS A 139 -4.28 -21.11 13.97
CA CYS A 139 -4.64 -21.22 15.37
C CYS A 139 -6.16 -21.24 15.60
N GLY A 140 -6.97 -21.38 14.54
CA GLY A 140 -8.43 -21.38 14.64
C GLY A 140 -9.03 -20.13 15.29
N GLY A 141 -8.38 -18.96 15.13
CA GLY A 141 -8.80 -17.69 15.72
C GLY A 141 -8.31 -17.49 17.18
N SER A 142 -7.60 -18.45 17.77
CA SER A 142 -7.13 -18.36 19.16
C SER A 142 -5.74 -17.71 19.25
N VAL A 143 -5.70 -16.50 19.79
CA VAL A 143 -4.44 -15.81 20.12
C VAL A 143 -3.67 -16.55 21.21
N GLU A 144 -4.39 -17.19 22.14
CA GLU A 144 -3.78 -18.01 23.21
C GLU A 144 -2.99 -19.18 22.61
N ALA A 145 -3.57 -19.90 21.64
CA ALA A 145 -2.89 -20.99 20.95
C ALA A 145 -1.62 -20.51 20.23
N LEU A 146 -1.63 -19.33 19.64
CA LEU A 146 -0.43 -18.73 19.05
C LEU A 146 0.66 -18.49 20.11
N LEU A 147 0.31 -17.86 21.23
CA LEU A 147 1.28 -17.54 22.30
C LEU A 147 1.88 -18.81 22.90
N VAL A 148 1.06 -19.83 23.17
CA VAL A 148 1.53 -21.15 23.65
C VAL A 148 2.47 -21.79 22.63
N GLY A 149 2.11 -21.75 21.33
CA GLY A 149 2.96 -22.24 20.26
C GLY A 149 4.30 -21.50 20.16
N MET A 150 4.30 -20.19 20.36
CA MET A 150 5.53 -19.38 20.34
C MET A 150 6.47 -19.72 21.51
N VAL A 151 5.92 -19.99 22.71
CA VAL A 151 6.70 -20.45 23.86
C VAL A 151 7.25 -21.84 23.63
N SER A 152 6.43 -22.76 23.11
CA SER A 152 6.84 -24.13 22.80
C SER A 152 7.92 -24.23 21.70
N ALA A 153 7.97 -23.25 20.80
CA ALA A 153 8.95 -23.16 19.71
C ALA A 153 10.17 -22.30 20.07
N ASP A 154 10.35 -21.92 21.33
CA ASP A 154 11.43 -21.04 21.82
C ASP A 154 11.52 -19.68 21.11
N VAL A 155 10.45 -19.24 20.46
CA VAL A 155 10.36 -17.91 19.83
C VAL A 155 10.12 -16.83 20.89
N LEU A 156 9.45 -17.18 22.00
CA LEU A 156 9.11 -16.29 23.10
C LEU A 156 9.35 -17.03 24.41
N SER A 157 10.22 -16.48 25.26
CA SER A 157 10.47 -17.04 26.60
C SER A 157 9.34 -16.65 27.57
N GLU A 158 9.14 -17.51 28.61
CA GLU A 158 8.19 -17.21 29.70
C GLU A 158 8.47 -15.86 30.37
N ASN A 159 9.74 -15.52 30.58
CA ASN A 159 10.15 -14.25 31.18
C ASN A 159 9.75 -13.05 30.27
N GLU A 160 9.86 -13.19 28.98
CA GLU A 160 9.41 -12.14 28.03
C GLU A 160 7.91 -12.00 28.05
N LEU A 161 7.16 -13.11 28.08
CA LEU A 161 5.70 -13.09 28.18
C LEU A 161 5.25 -12.37 29.47
N GLN A 162 5.85 -12.65 30.61
CA GLN A 162 5.55 -11.97 31.86
C GLN A 162 5.88 -10.46 31.80
N ARG A 163 7.02 -10.10 31.21
CA ARG A 163 7.39 -8.68 30.99
C ARG A 163 6.39 -7.96 30.08
N LEU A 164 5.93 -8.63 29.03
CA LEU A 164 4.93 -8.08 28.10
C LEU A 164 3.59 -7.89 28.81
N ALA A 165 3.13 -8.89 29.57
CA ALA A 165 1.90 -8.81 30.35
C ALA A 165 1.94 -7.63 31.34
N ALA A 166 3.05 -7.44 32.05
CA ALA A 166 3.24 -6.31 32.98
C ALA A 166 3.23 -4.95 32.23
N LYS A 167 3.85 -4.86 31.03
CA LYS A 167 3.82 -3.64 30.21
C LYS A 167 2.41 -3.31 29.73
N ILE A 168 1.65 -4.31 29.28
CA ILE A 168 0.27 -4.15 28.82
C ILE A 168 -0.63 -3.70 29.96
N ALA A 169 -0.49 -4.31 31.15
CA ALA A 169 -1.24 -3.92 32.33
C ALA A 169 -0.97 -2.46 32.72
N ARG A 170 0.28 -2.02 32.70
CA ARG A 170 0.67 -0.62 32.95
C ARG A 170 0.14 0.35 31.88
N ALA A 171 0.14 -0.06 30.63
CA ALA A 171 -0.38 0.78 29.53
C ALA A 171 -1.90 0.97 29.64
N LYS A 172 -2.64 -0.09 30.02
CA LYS A 172 -4.10 -0.03 30.27
C LYS A 172 -4.48 0.73 31.54
N ALA A 173 -3.60 0.72 32.55
CA ALA A 173 -3.82 1.47 33.80
C ALA A 173 -3.58 2.98 33.67
N LYS A 174 -2.94 3.45 32.60
CA LYS A 174 -2.82 4.88 32.28
C LYS A 174 -4.08 5.33 31.55
N PRO A 175 -4.96 6.12 32.21
CA PRO A 175 -6.15 6.64 31.52
C PRO A 175 -5.68 7.46 30.33
N ALA A 176 -6.31 7.21 29.17
CA ALA A 176 -6.13 8.05 27.98
C ALA A 176 -6.44 9.50 28.39
N LYS A 177 -5.41 10.37 28.40
CA LYS A 177 -5.65 11.79 28.52
C LYS A 177 -6.51 12.17 27.31
N SER A 178 -7.79 12.37 27.55
CA SER A 178 -8.74 12.95 26.60
C SER A 178 -8.21 14.33 26.21
N LYS A 179 -7.99 14.48 24.90
CA LYS A 179 -7.70 15.78 24.28
C LYS A 179 -9.00 16.31 23.72
#